data_65ccf7537c58cb83f1a66c50c10f1374
#
_entry.id   65ccf7537c58cb83f1a66c50c10f1374
#
_cell.length_a   1.000
_cell.length_b   1.000
_cell.length_c   1.000
_cell.angle_alpha   90.00
_cell.angle_beta   90.00
_cell.angle_gamma   90.00
#
_symmetry.space_group_name_H-M   'P 1'
#
loop_
_entity.id
_entity.type
_entity.pdbx_description
1 polymer ?
#
loop_
_entity_poly.entity_id
_entity_poly.type
_entity_poly.pdbx_seq_one_letter_code
_entity_poly.pdbx_strand_id
1 'polypeptide(L)'
;MIASWQTFIESIGAVIQAGRVQHFGDAKAEVSYALDQTIVADLSDLSLIQFAGEDAETYLQGQLSNDLRQLHGGNSQLSSYCTPKGRMLANFLLWQDAPNSYLVQLPASLRETIQKRLSMFVMRSKVKVSDASEAWVRLGIGGPGAEVLVTNALGTAPSTVHGLAHHASASVLRLPGDLFEILVAPTQASALWSELTTQAKADRKSVV
;
A
#
# COMPACT_ATOMS: atom_id res chain seq x y z
N MET A 1 -3.46 -11.98 -5.15
CA MET A 1 -2.86 -11.10 -6.20
C MET A 1 -3.85 -10.98 -7.36
N ILE A 2 -3.98 -9.81 -7.96
CA ILE A 2 -4.89 -9.55 -9.10
C ILE A 2 -4.38 -10.34 -10.32
N ALA A 3 -5.27 -11.10 -10.99
CA ALA A 3 -4.86 -12.03 -12.05
C ALA A 3 -4.16 -11.34 -13.24
N SER A 4 -4.70 -10.20 -13.70
CA SER A 4 -4.09 -9.43 -14.80
C SER A 4 -2.70 -8.90 -14.44
N TRP A 5 -2.52 -8.46 -13.20
CA TRP A 5 -1.24 -8.01 -12.68
C TRP A 5 -0.25 -9.15 -12.58
N GLN A 6 -0.67 -10.30 -12.03
CA GLN A 6 0.16 -11.50 -11.96
C GLN A 6 0.68 -11.92 -13.34
N THR A 7 -0.21 -12.03 -14.33
CA THR A 7 0.17 -12.37 -15.70
C THR A 7 1.21 -11.39 -16.27
N PHE A 8 1.05 -10.10 -16.01
CA PHE A 8 2.00 -9.09 -16.47
C PHE A 8 3.37 -9.25 -15.82
N ILE A 9 3.46 -9.32 -14.48
CA ILE A 9 4.76 -9.41 -13.80
C ILE A 9 5.48 -10.74 -14.09
N GLU A 10 4.77 -11.86 -14.25
CA GLU A 10 5.34 -13.12 -14.72
C GLU A 10 5.94 -12.98 -16.12
N SER A 11 5.30 -12.25 -17.03
CA SER A 11 5.79 -12.01 -18.38
C SER A 11 7.10 -11.21 -18.43
N ILE A 12 7.39 -10.44 -17.39
CA ILE A 12 8.64 -9.66 -17.27
C ILE A 12 9.68 -10.30 -16.34
N GLY A 13 9.46 -11.56 -15.92
CA GLY A 13 10.44 -12.37 -15.22
C GLY A 13 10.23 -12.50 -13.71
N ALA A 14 9.09 -12.09 -13.17
CA ALA A 14 8.80 -12.29 -11.76
C ALA A 14 8.70 -13.79 -11.43
N VAL A 15 9.39 -14.21 -10.39
CA VAL A 15 9.24 -15.53 -9.78
C VAL A 15 8.28 -15.39 -8.60
N ILE A 16 7.14 -16.08 -8.70
CA ILE A 16 6.06 -16.01 -7.70
C ILE A 16 5.97 -17.33 -6.94
N GLN A 17 5.94 -17.23 -5.61
CA GLN A 17 5.73 -18.36 -4.73
C GLN A 17 4.65 -18.01 -3.67
N ALA A 18 3.66 -18.89 -3.51
CA ALA A 18 2.55 -18.67 -2.58
C ALA A 18 1.85 -17.31 -2.73
N GLY A 19 1.69 -16.81 -3.96
CA GLY A 19 1.05 -15.54 -4.28
C GLY A 19 1.89 -14.29 -3.96
N ARG A 20 3.21 -14.45 -3.77
CA ARG A 20 4.16 -13.36 -3.51
C ARG A 20 5.29 -13.38 -4.53
N VAL A 21 5.68 -12.21 -5.01
CA VAL A 21 6.90 -12.06 -5.79
C VAL A 21 8.11 -12.34 -4.88
N GLN A 22 9.01 -13.17 -5.37
CA GLN A 22 10.25 -13.50 -4.67
C GLN A 22 11.41 -12.67 -5.21
N HIS A 23 11.50 -12.55 -6.53
CA HIS A 23 12.51 -11.79 -7.26
C HIS A 23 12.12 -11.66 -8.74
N PHE A 24 12.82 -10.80 -9.49
CA PHE A 24 12.69 -10.61 -10.93
C PHE A 24 13.91 -11.13 -11.71
N GLY A 25 14.62 -12.12 -11.15
CA GLY A 25 15.76 -12.76 -11.80
C GLY A 25 16.85 -13.12 -10.81
N ASP A 26 17.60 -12.16 -10.28
CA ASP A 26 18.70 -12.39 -9.34
C ASP A 26 18.41 -11.79 -7.96
N ALA A 27 17.85 -12.61 -7.06
CA ALA A 27 17.51 -12.21 -5.71
C ALA A 27 18.67 -11.61 -4.89
N LYS A 28 19.94 -12.04 -5.15
CA LYS A 28 21.09 -11.49 -4.43
C LYS A 28 21.47 -10.12 -4.93
N ALA A 29 21.44 -9.91 -6.26
CA ALA A 29 21.68 -8.62 -6.86
C ALA A 29 20.60 -7.62 -6.46
N GLU A 30 19.32 -8.03 -6.45
CA GLU A 30 18.18 -7.19 -6.04
C GLU A 30 18.30 -6.70 -4.59
N VAL A 31 18.69 -7.56 -3.66
CA VAL A 31 18.96 -7.16 -2.26
C VAL A 31 20.14 -6.17 -2.19
N SER A 32 21.19 -6.38 -2.98
CA SER A 32 22.31 -5.44 -3.01
C SER A 32 21.89 -4.07 -3.56
N TYR A 33 21.09 -4.04 -4.62
CA TYR A 33 20.57 -2.80 -5.20
C TYR A 33 19.68 -2.03 -4.25
N ALA A 34 18.87 -2.74 -3.46
CA ALA A 34 17.97 -2.12 -2.46
C ALA A 34 18.70 -1.34 -1.35
N LEU A 35 20.01 -1.56 -1.17
CA LEU A 35 20.80 -0.88 -0.14
C LEU A 35 21.24 0.54 -0.55
N ASP A 36 21.48 0.78 -1.85
CA ASP A 36 22.11 2.02 -2.30
C ASP A 36 21.53 2.64 -3.59
N GLN A 37 20.58 1.94 -4.23
CA GLN A 37 19.96 2.39 -5.48
C GLN A 37 18.46 2.69 -5.30
N THR A 38 17.89 3.39 -6.29
CA THR A 38 16.45 3.53 -6.38
C THR A 38 15.84 2.26 -6.96
N ILE A 39 14.88 1.70 -6.25
CA ILE A 39 14.20 0.46 -6.60
C ILE A 39 12.71 0.67 -6.83
N VAL A 40 12.12 -0.22 -7.63
CA VAL A 40 10.67 -0.39 -7.80
C VAL A 40 10.33 -1.81 -7.38
N ALA A 41 9.37 -1.98 -6.49
CA ALA A 41 8.99 -3.25 -5.91
C ALA A 41 7.49 -3.53 -6.06
N ASP A 42 7.13 -4.81 -6.20
CA ASP A 42 5.74 -5.27 -6.05
C ASP A 42 5.41 -5.45 -4.57
N LEU A 43 4.27 -4.91 -4.13
CA LEU A 43 3.78 -5.01 -2.76
C LEU A 43 2.51 -5.87 -2.66
N SER A 44 2.35 -6.87 -3.51
CA SER A 44 1.18 -7.78 -3.50
C SER A 44 1.09 -8.66 -2.26
N ASP A 45 2.13 -8.71 -1.43
CA ASP A 45 2.12 -9.38 -0.12
C ASP A 45 1.37 -8.57 0.97
N LEU A 46 1.04 -7.32 0.69
CA LEU A 46 0.15 -6.49 1.49
C LEU A 46 -1.30 -6.61 0.99
N SER A 47 -2.24 -6.40 1.88
CA SER A 47 -3.68 -6.41 1.60
C SER A 47 -4.36 -5.17 2.15
N LEU A 48 -5.55 -4.86 1.64
CA LEU A 48 -6.35 -3.72 2.06
C LEU A 48 -7.70 -4.19 2.60
N ILE A 49 -8.09 -3.62 3.74
CA ILE A 49 -9.47 -3.70 4.25
C ILE A 49 -10.07 -2.30 4.13
N GLN A 50 -11.23 -2.19 3.51
CA GLN A 50 -11.99 -0.94 3.46
C GLN A 50 -13.07 -0.91 4.53
N PHE A 51 -13.18 0.23 5.19
CA PHE A 51 -14.25 0.57 6.13
C PHE A 51 -14.98 1.78 5.56
N ALA A 52 -16.22 1.60 5.10
CA ALA A 52 -16.99 2.66 4.45
C ALA A 52 -18.37 2.80 5.09
N GLY A 53 -18.78 4.04 5.36
CA GLY A 53 -20.10 4.36 5.94
C GLY A 53 -20.06 5.53 6.90
N GLU A 54 -21.23 6.05 7.24
CA GLU A 54 -21.40 7.25 8.08
C GLU A 54 -20.66 7.14 9.43
N ASP A 55 -20.60 5.93 10.00
CA ASP A 55 -20.01 5.68 11.31
C ASP A 55 -18.56 5.14 11.21
N ALA A 56 -17.92 5.12 10.02
CA ALA A 56 -16.63 4.47 9.84
C ALA A 56 -15.52 5.05 10.72
N GLU A 57 -15.45 6.39 10.83
CA GLU A 57 -14.47 7.05 11.70
C GLU A 57 -14.71 6.70 13.17
N THR A 58 -15.93 6.89 13.67
CA THR A 58 -16.29 6.62 15.06
C THR A 58 -16.09 5.16 15.42
N TYR A 59 -16.42 4.26 14.50
CA TYR A 59 -16.20 2.83 14.66
C TYR A 59 -14.71 2.50 14.79
N LEU A 60 -13.89 2.94 13.84
CA LEU A 60 -12.46 2.68 13.85
C LEU A 60 -11.77 3.36 15.04
N GLN A 61 -12.19 4.58 15.43
CA GLN A 61 -11.70 5.28 16.62
C GLN A 61 -11.87 4.44 17.89
N GLY A 62 -12.95 3.68 17.99
CA GLY A 62 -13.20 2.76 19.10
C GLY A 62 -12.44 1.43 19.05
N GLN A 63 -11.82 1.09 17.92
CA GLN A 63 -11.14 -0.19 17.72
C GLN A 63 -9.61 -0.06 17.70
N LEU A 64 -9.09 1.07 17.25
CA LEU A 64 -7.68 1.26 16.97
C LEU A 64 -6.98 2.13 18.01
N SER A 65 -5.65 2.04 18.06
CA SER A 65 -4.84 2.70 19.11
C SER A 65 -4.62 4.19 18.89
N ASN A 66 -4.63 4.66 17.65
CA ASN A 66 -4.31 6.05 17.31
C ASN A 66 -5.57 6.85 16.98
N ASP A 67 -5.48 8.16 17.15
CA ASP A 67 -6.59 9.08 16.92
C ASP A 67 -6.87 9.28 15.43
N LEU A 68 -7.98 8.71 14.94
CA LEU A 68 -8.39 8.81 13.55
C LEU A 68 -8.81 10.23 13.13
N ARG A 69 -9.18 11.09 14.08
CA ARG A 69 -9.53 12.49 13.78
C ARG A 69 -8.36 13.30 13.22
N GLN A 70 -7.15 12.74 13.27
CA GLN A 70 -5.96 13.32 12.62
C GLN A 70 -5.86 12.97 11.13
N LEU A 71 -6.71 12.07 10.62
CA LEU A 71 -6.79 11.73 9.20
C LEU A 71 -7.81 12.63 8.50
N HIS A 72 -7.40 13.31 7.45
CA HIS A 72 -8.20 14.30 6.73
C HIS A 72 -7.97 14.25 5.20
N GLY A 73 -7.71 13.05 4.66
CA GLY A 73 -7.58 12.80 3.22
C GLY A 73 -6.24 13.20 2.59
N GLY A 74 -5.37 13.90 3.34
CA GLY A 74 -4.04 14.31 2.86
C GLY A 74 -2.89 13.61 3.59
N ASN A 75 -3.19 12.66 4.45
CA ASN A 75 -2.19 11.95 5.25
C ASN A 75 -2.59 10.52 5.58
N SER A 76 -1.60 9.74 5.97
CA SER A 76 -1.74 8.39 6.54
C SER A 76 -1.22 8.37 7.97
N GLN A 77 -1.51 7.32 8.70
CA GLN A 77 -0.93 7.08 10.03
C GLN A 77 -0.75 5.58 10.29
N LEU A 78 0.23 5.27 11.12
CA LEU A 78 0.33 3.94 11.71
C LEU A 78 -0.65 3.81 12.87
N SER A 79 -1.24 2.64 13.02
CA SER A 79 -2.09 2.30 14.15
C SER A 79 -2.01 0.82 14.47
N SER A 80 -2.59 0.40 15.59
CA SER A 80 -2.65 -1.01 15.95
C SER A 80 -4.03 -1.42 16.45
N TYR A 81 -4.33 -2.69 16.26
CA TYR A 81 -5.48 -3.36 16.84
C TYR A 81 -5.02 -4.25 17.99
N CYS A 82 -5.58 -4.01 19.17
CA CYS A 82 -5.18 -4.69 20.40
C CYS A 82 -6.34 -5.47 21.05
N THR A 83 -5.99 -6.47 21.81
CA THR A 83 -6.96 -7.08 22.76
C THR A 83 -7.27 -6.13 23.91
N PRO A 84 -8.37 -6.33 24.66
CA PRO A 84 -8.65 -5.56 25.89
C PRO A 84 -7.55 -5.63 26.95
N LYS A 85 -6.66 -6.63 26.87
CA LYS A 85 -5.50 -6.78 27.75
C LYS A 85 -4.24 -6.09 27.20
N GLY A 86 -4.35 -5.27 26.14
CA GLY A 86 -3.23 -4.53 25.55
C GLY A 86 -2.32 -5.35 24.64
N ARG A 87 -2.65 -6.62 24.32
CA ARG A 87 -1.84 -7.42 23.40
C ARG A 87 -2.14 -7.01 21.96
N MET A 88 -1.12 -6.55 21.22
CA MET A 88 -1.25 -6.23 19.81
C MET A 88 -1.55 -7.48 18.99
N LEU A 89 -2.56 -7.40 18.13
CA LEU A 89 -2.97 -8.44 17.19
C LEU A 89 -2.51 -8.15 15.78
N ALA A 90 -2.51 -6.87 15.40
CA ALA A 90 -1.97 -6.38 14.13
C ALA A 90 -1.60 -4.90 14.25
N ASN A 91 -0.67 -4.47 13.43
CA ASN A 91 -0.39 -3.07 13.14
C ASN A 91 -0.76 -2.78 11.67
N PHE A 92 -1.07 -1.53 11.39
CA PHE A 92 -1.58 -1.09 10.10
C PHE A 92 -0.94 0.23 9.69
N LEU A 93 -0.86 0.45 8.39
CA LEU A 93 -0.91 1.77 7.80
C LEU A 93 -2.35 2.05 7.40
N LEU A 94 -2.90 3.21 7.74
CA LEU A 94 -4.26 3.56 7.37
C LEU A 94 -4.37 5.02 6.95
N TRP A 95 -5.36 5.30 6.10
CA TRP A 95 -5.66 6.63 5.59
C TRP A 95 -7.13 6.75 5.22
N GLN A 96 -7.60 7.98 5.11
CA GLN A 96 -8.91 8.27 4.53
C GLN A 96 -8.79 8.30 3.01
N ASP A 97 -9.50 7.40 2.34
CA ASP A 97 -9.49 7.23 0.89
C ASP A 97 -10.53 8.13 0.19
N ALA A 98 -11.67 8.30 0.85
CA ALA A 98 -12.75 9.18 0.43
C ALA A 98 -13.56 9.63 1.66
N PRO A 99 -14.47 10.60 1.56
CA PRO A 99 -15.36 10.93 2.67
C PRO A 99 -16.05 9.69 3.23
N ASN A 100 -15.95 9.48 4.54
CA ASN A 100 -16.49 8.32 5.26
C ASN A 100 -15.94 6.95 4.77
N SER A 101 -14.76 6.92 4.15
CA SER A 101 -14.11 5.70 3.69
C SER A 101 -12.64 5.68 4.10
N TYR A 102 -12.23 4.58 4.73
CA TYR A 102 -10.87 4.38 5.23
C TYR A 102 -10.31 3.08 4.68
N LEU A 103 -9.07 3.12 4.21
CA LEU A 103 -8.29 1.95 3.85
C LEU A 103 -7.30 1.62 4.97
N VAL A 104 -7.25 0.35 5.31
CA VAL A 104 -6.37 -0.22 6.34
C VAL A 104 -5.49 -1.25 5.66
N GLN A 105 -4.19 -1.01 5.64
CA GLN A 105 -3.19 -1.86 5.01
C GLN A 105 -2.46 -2.71 6.04
N LEU A 106 -2.33 -3.99 5.73
CA LEU A 106 -1.67 -4.98 6.57
C LEU A 106 -1.13 -6.15 5.73
N PRO A 107 -0.25 -7.00 6.30
CA PRO A 107 0.18 -8.22 5.62
C PRO A 107 -1.00 -9.10 5.19
N ALA A 108 -0.97 -9.60 3.96
CA ALA A 108 -2.05 -10.41 3.38
C ALA A 108 -2.40 -11.64 4.24
N SER A 109 -1.40 -12.22 4.91
CA SER A 109 -1.59 -13.37 5.81
C SER A 109 -2.46 -13.07 7.05
N LEU A 110 -2.61 -11.80 7.42
CA LEU A 110 -3.42 -11.37 8.56
C LEU A 110 -4.80 -10.86 8.16
N ARG A 111 -5.01 -10.49 6.88
CA ARG A 111 -6.20 -9.79 6.41
C ARG A 111 -7.50 -10.50 6.80
N GLU A 112 -7.65 -11.77 6.46
CA GLU A 112 -8.91 -12.50 6.70
C GLU A 112 -9.26 -12.56 8.18
N THR A 113 -8.27 -12.89 9.02
CA THR A 113 -8.47 -12.99 10.48
C THR A 113 -8.84 -11.65 11.08
N ILE A 114 -8.14 -10.58 10.72
CA ILE A 114 -8.38 -9.23 11.25
C ILE A 114 -9.68 -8.65 10.71
N GLN A 115 -9.95 -8.79 9.41
CA GLN A 115 -11.21 -8.36 8.82
C GLN A 115 -12.41 -9.02 9.50
N LYS A 116 -12.38 -10.35 9.69
CA LYS A 116 -13.42 -11.09 10.36
C LYS A 116 -13.64 -10.59 11.79
N ARG A 117 -12.54 -10.38 12.56
CA ARG A 117 -12.65 -9.88 13.93
C ARG A 117 -13.27 -8.48 13.97
N LEU A 118 -12.76 -7.55 13.18
CA LEU A 118 -13.32 -6.19 13.13
C LEU A 118 -14.80 -6.22 12.69
N SER A 119 -15.16 -6.99 11.66
CA SER A 119 -16.55 -7.11 11.20
C SER A 119 -17.52 -7.57 12.30
N MET A 120 -17.08 -8.40 13.25
CA MET A 120 -17.93 -8.87 14.36
C MET A 120 -18.36 -7.74 15.31
N PHE A 121 -17.62 -6.65 15.39
CA PHE A 121 -17.89 -5.52 16.29
C PHE A 121 -18.62 -4.35 15.60
N VAL A 122 -18.94 -4.46 14.33
CA VAL A 122 -19.72 -3.43 13.61
C VAL A 122 -21.12 -3.27 14.19
N MET A 123 -21.77 -4.38 14.55
CA MET A 123 -23.08 -4.43 15.22
C MET A 123 -24.14 -3.48 14.59
N ARG A 124 -24.43 -2.35 15.26
CA ARG A 124 -25.42 -1.35 14.82
C ARG A 124 -24.81 -0.17 14.07
N SER A 125 -23.48 -0.10 13.97
CA SER A 125 -22.79 0.97 13.25
C SER A 125 -23.05 0.87 11.74
N LYS A 126 -23.29 1.99 11.10
CA LYS A 126 -23.45 2.08 9.64
C LYS A 126 -22.08 2.02 8.95
N VAL A 127 -21.45 0.86 9.03
CA VAL A 127 -20.12 0.59 8.47
C VAL A 127 -20.16 -0.70 7.67
N LYS A 128 -19.70 -0.65 6.44
CA LYS A 128 -19.41 -1.81 5.59
C LYS A 128 -17.92 -2.10 5.64
N VAL A 129 -17.56 -3.33 6.02
CA VAL A 129 -16.18 -3.82 6.03
C VAL A 129 -15.99 -4.77 4.85
N SER A 130 -15.07 -4.47 3.96
CA SER A 130 -14.84 -5.24 2.74
C SER A 130 -13.35 -5.42 2.45
N ASP A 131 -13.01 -6.51 1.73
CA ASP A 131 -11.71 -6.67 1.13
C ASP A 131 -11.57 -5.74 -0.07
N ALA A 132 -10.58 -4.86 -0.05
CA ALA A 132 -10.27 -3.92 -1.12
C ALA A 132 -8.94 -4.26 -1.81
N SER A 133 -8.37 -5.45 -1.55
CA SER A 133 -7.04 -5.82 -2.05
C SER A 133 -6.96 -5.90 -3.57
N GLU A 134 -8.08 -6.23 -4.24
CA GLU A 134 -8.13 -6.33 -5.70
C GLU A 134 -8.54 -5.01 -6.39
N ALA A 135 -8.90 -3.98 -5.62
CA ALA A 135 -9.20 -2.67 -6.18
C ALA A 135 -7.93 -1.93 -6.64
N TRP A 136 -6.78 -2.26 -6.08
CA TRP A 136 -5.52 -1.56 -6.30
C TRP A 136 -4.35 -2.52 -6.48
N VAL A 137 -3.47 -2.23 -7.46
CA VAL A 137 -2.10 -2.73 -7.48
C VAL A 137 -1.26 -1.80 -6.62
N ARG A 138 -0.38 -2.36 -5.82
CA ARG A 138 0.51 -1.59 -4.91
C ARG A 138 1.93 -1.75 -5.36
N LEU A 139 2.60 -0.61 -5.55
CA LEU A 139 3.99 -0.53 -5.98
C LEU A 139 4.78 0.22 -4.91
N GLY A 140 5.93 -0.32 -4.53
CA GLY A 140 6.89 0.34 -3.67
C GLY A 140 7.97 1.02 -4.50
N ILE A 141 8.35 2.25 -4.13
CA ILE A 141 9.51 2.94 -4.68
C ILE A 141 10.38 3.35 -3.50
N GLY A 142 11.67 3.03 -3.57
CA GLY A 142 12.61 3.35 -2.50
C GLY A 142 13.98 3.78 -3.00
N GLY A 143 14.74 4.47 -2.14
CA GLY A 143 16.12 4.87 -2.37
C GLY A 143 16.30 6.32 -2.84
N PRO A 144 17.55 6.73 -3.11
CA PRO A 144 17.93 8.16 -3.23
C PRO A 144 17.21 8.96 -4.31
N GLY A 145 16.71 8.31 -5.36
CA GLY A 145 15.99 8.97 -6.46
C GLY A 145 14.48 8.76 -6.43
N ALA A 146 13.92 8.19 -5.36
CA ALA A 146 12.52 7.77 -5.30
C ALA A 146 11.55 8.94 -5.50
N GLU A 147 11.77 10.08 -4.83
CA GLU A 147 10.91 11.26 -4.95
C GLU A 147 10.89 11.83 -6.38
N VAL A 148 12.05 11.88 -7.01
CA VAL A 148 12.18 12.35 -8.41
C VAL A 148 11.44 11.40 -9.35
N LEU A 149 11.61 10.09 -9.16
CA LEU A 149 10.96 9.06 -9.97
C LEU A 149 9.42 9.14 -9.86
N VAL A 150 8.91 9.27 -8.65
CA VAL A 150 7.46 9.43 -8.39
C VAL A 150 6.94 10.73 -9.00
N THR A 151 7.66 11.84 -8.82
CA THR A 151 7.27 13.14 -9.36
C THR A 151 7.24 13.13 -10.89
N ASN A 152 8.21 12.52 -11.54
CA ASN A 152 8.24 12.41 -13.00
C ASN A 152 7.07 11.57 -13.54
N ALA A 153 6.74 10.46 -12.89
CA ALA A 153 5.68 9.56 -13.34
C ALA A 153 4.26 10.07 -13.06
N LEU A 154 4.06 10.79 -11.96
CA LEU A 154 2.73 11.18 -11.48
C LEU A 154 2.52 12.69 -11.38
N GLY A 155 3.54 13.50 -11.68
CA GLY A 155 3.47 14.96 -11.66
C GLY A 155 3.74 15.58 -10.29
N THR A 156 3.52 14.87 -9.18
CA THR A 156 3.79 15.32 -7.82
C THR A 156 3.99 14.15 -6.86
N ALA A 157 4.79 14.38 -5.82
CA ALA A 157 4.96 13.46 -4.70
C ALA A 157 4.67 14.17 -3.38
N PRO A 158 4.15 13.48 -2.35
CA PRO A 158 3.98 14.08 -1.01
C PRO A 158 5.33 14.52 -0.43
N SER A 159 5.41 15.73 0.09
CA SER A 159 6.66 16.30 0.64
C SER A 159 6.94 15.90 2.08
N THR A 160 5.90 15.51 2.83
CA THR A 160 6.02 15.16 4.25
C THR A 160 5.85 13.65 4.45
N VAL A 161 6.59 13.09 5.41
CA VAL A 161 6.38 11.69 5.86
C VAL A 161 4.93 11.50 6.29
N HIS A 162 4.33 10.38 5.88
CA HIS A 162 2.91 10.10 6.00
C HIS A 162 1.99 11.01 5.18
N GLY A 163 2.52 11.87 4.31
CA GLY A 163 1.71 12.60 3.33
C GLY A 163 1.07 11.65 2.32
N LEU A 164 -0.12 12.03 1.86
CA LEU A 164 -0.90 11.33 0.84
C LEU A 164 -1.29 12.32 -0.25
N ALA A 165 -1.05 11.96 -1.50
CA ALA A 165 -1.50 12.69 -2.68
C ALA A 165 -2.38 11.79 -3.54
N HIS A 166 -3.52 12.34 -4.00
CA HIS A 166 -4.43 11.66 -4.91
C HIS A 166 -4.24 12.18 -6.34
N HIS A 167 -4.16 11.26 -7.29
CA HIS A 167 -4.13 11.49 -8.73
C HIS A 167 -5.34 10.81 -9.38
N ALA A 168 -5.60 11.08 -10.64
CA ALA A 168 -6.79 10.57 -11.36
C ALA A 168 -6.92 9.02 -11.32
N SER A 169 -5.81 8.28 -11.35
CA SER A 169 -5.79 6.81 -11.39
C SER A 169 -4.88 6.18 -10.35
N ALA A 170 -4.31 6.97 -9.44
CA ALA A 170 -3.38 6.50 -8.43
C ALA A 170 -3.43 7.35 -7.16
N SER A 171 -2.99 6.78 -6.06
CA SER A 171 -2.69 7.51 -4.82
C SER A 171 -1.25 7.22 -4.41
N VAL A 172 -0.57 8.22 -3.87
CA VAL A 172 0.83 8.12 -3.43
C VAL A 172 0.93 8.42 -1.96
N LEU A 173 1.56 7.52 -1.23
CA LEU A 173 1.91 7.66 0.18
C LEU A 173 3.42 7.87 0.29
N ARG A 174 3.85 8.84 1.09
CA ARG A 174 5.25 8.95 1.51
C ARG A 174 5.45 8.27 2.84
N LEU A 175 6.37 7.34 2.89
CA LEU A 175 6.74 6.59 4.09
C LEU A 175 8.11 7.08 4.62
N PRO A 176 8.49 6.76 5.88
CA PRO A 176 9.82 7.07 6.39
C PRO A 176 10.94 6.43 5.54
N GLY A 177 12.09 7.10 5.41
CA GLY A 177 13.28 6.53 4.78
C GLY A 177 13.28 6.64 3.24
N ASP A 178 12.78 7.72 2.67
CA ASP A 178 12.68 7.94 1.21
C ASP A 178 11.94 6.81 0.48
N LEU A 179 10.90 6.31 1.14
CA LEU A 179 10.02 5.29 0.60
C LEU A 179 8.69 5.90 0.18
N PHE A 180 8.20 5.43 -0.95
CA PHE A 180 6.87 5.77 -1.46
C PHE A 180 6.10 4.49 -1.76
N GLU A 181 4.81 4.53 -1.52
CA GLU A 181 3.88 3.51 -1.97
C GLU A 181 2.87 4.14 -2.92
N ILE A 182 2.68 3.50 -4.07
CA ILE A 182 1.70 3.91 -5.07
C ILE A 182 0.60 2.85 -5.11
N LEU A 183 -0.64 3.27 -4.89
CA LEU A 183 -1.83 2.49 -5.17
C LEU A 183 -2.33 2.92 -6.55
N VAL A 184 -2.33 2.02 -7.51
CA VAL A 184 -2.73 2.32 -8.89
C VAL A 184 -3.85 1.40 -9.33
N ALA A 185 -4.79 1.93 -10.14
CA ALA A 185 -5.86 1.12 -10.73
C ALA A 185 -5.28 -0.04 -11.55
N PRO A 186 -5.82 -1.27 -11.46
CA PRO A 186 -5.26 -2.44 -12.13
C PRO A 186 -5.07 -2.27 -13.64
N THR A 187 -5.93 -1.47 -14.29
CA THR A 187 -5.86 -1.17 -15.72
C THR A 187 -4.69 -0.27 -16.12
N GLN A 188 -4.10 0.46 -15.18
CA GLN A 188 -2.99 1.38 -15.40
C GLN A 188 -1.65 0.82 -14.86
N ALA A 189 -1.70 -0.26 -14.08
CA ALA A 189 -0.56 -0.74 -13.31
C ALA A 189 0.61 -1.18 -14.18
N SER A 190 0.37 -1.90 -15.27
CA SER A 190 1.43 -2.37 -16.17
C SER A 190 2.12 -1.22 -16.91
N ALA A 191 1.37 -0.20 -17.31
CA ALA A 191 1.93 0.99 -17.96
C ALA A 191 2.80 1.77 -16.98
N LEU A 192 2.29 2.04 -15.78
CA LEU A 192 3.03 2.76 -14.74
C LEU A 192 4.29 2.00 -14.30
N TRP A 193 4.21 0.68 -14.11
CA TRP A 193 5.37 -0.15 -13.80
C TRP A 193 6.44 -0.04 -14.87
N SER A 194 6.06 -0.15 -16.16
CA SER A 194 6.99 -0.07 -17.27
C SER A 194 7.66 1.31 -17.35
N GLU A 195 6.92 2.37 -17.10
CA GLU A 195 7.44 3.73 -17.03
C GLU A 195 8.44 3.89 -15.89
N LEU A 196 8.05 3.54 -14.66
CA LEU A 196 8.90 3.62 -13.47
C LEU A 196 10.20 2.82 -13.65
N THR A 197 10.10 1.59 -14.12
CA THR A 197 11.28 0.71 -14.29
C THR A 197 12.19 1.17 -15.44
N THR A 198 11.66 1.78 -16.50
CA THR A 198 12.44 2.35 -17.59
C THR A 198 13.23 3.57 -17.11
N GLN A 199 12.58 4.48 -16.38
CA GLN A 199 13.24 5.65 -15.79
C GLN A 199 14.27 5.23 -14.73
N ALA A 200 13.93 4.24 -13.90
CA ALA A 200 14.84 3.69 -12.91
C ALA A 200 16.13 3.12 -13.56
N LYS A 201 16.00 2.36 -14.64
CA LYS A 201 17.17 1.80 -15.37
C LYS A 201 18.03 2.87 -16.04
N ALA A 202 17.42 3.92 -16.58
CA ALA A 202 18.15 5.02 -17.22
C ALA A 202 19.11 5.73 -16.24
N ASP A 203 18.77 5.77 -14.96
CA ASP A 203 19.58 6.37 -13.89
C ASP A 203 20.45 5.35 -13.13
N ARG A 204 20.71 4.17 -13.70
CA ARG A 204 21.39 3.03 -13.06
C ARG A 204 20.66 2.51 -11.82
N LYS A 205 19.35 2.47 -11.87
CA LYS A 205 18.46 2.01 -10.79
C LYS A 205 17.92 0.62 -11.12
N SER A 206 17.47 -0.11 -10.11
CA SER A 206 17.11 -1.52 -10.25
C SER A 206 15.63 -1.80 -9.93
N VAL A 207 15.16 -2.96 -10.41
CA VAL A 207 13.82 -3.50 -10.15
C VAL A 207 13.97 -4.64 -9.14
N VAL A 208 13.16 -4.63 -8.08
CA VAL A 208 13.16 -5.61 -6.99
C VAL A 208 11.76 -6.16 -6.77
#